data_548fa4d0bb0b8a87fb4cb103b434b827
#
_entry.id   548fa4d0bb0b8a87fb4cb103b434b827
#
_cell.length_a   1.000
_cell.length_b   1.000
_cell.length_c   1.000
_cell.angle_alpha   90.00
_cell.angle_beta   90.00
_cell.angle_gamma   90.00
#
_symmetry.space_group_name_H-M   'P 1'
#
loop_
_entity.id
_entity.type
_entity.pdbx_description
1 polymer ?
#
loop_
_entity_poly.entity_id
_entity_poly.type
_entity_poly.pdbx_seq_one_letter_code
_entity_poly.pdbx_strand_id
1 'polypeptide(L)'
;MKRLIYWAVLLLTAFSCSQTSSGDSGDPSQTDPDPQPAVYPKAMVVSARVDGNRVPASGSVSNVSLMPEIAIEFTRAVKADEESLSFVSFTGGNLTVRLKEDDATVLLFTPVETLQPLKQYRFTLAEGKYFGVAVQKAYTLYFTTGDDGSQKFPTISDKELLDLVQEKTFGYFWDYAHPVSGLARERYGSGDTVTSGGSGFGIMALPVGVERGFITRAEAAARMRTILTFLSEKAERFHGAFPHWLNGSTGKAIAFSEKDNGGDLVETAFLMEGLLTAAAYFDRSDESDIRSAIEVLWRDVEWDWYTRGGQNVLYWHWSPNYEWAMNMRIQGWNEALIVYVLAASSPTHSVGKAVYDQGWGRGGSMKPTQNGPLFFAHYSFLGLDPRNLKDAYADYWAQNVAHARYNYEYCVRNPAGHAGYSADCWGLTASDYPQGYTASSPSSDSGTIAPTAALASFPYTPEESLAALHTFYYIYGDRLFGPYGFYDAFNLDSSWFASSYIAIDQGPIVVMLENYRSGLLWQLFMQNTDIQQGLTTLGFEF
;
A
#
# COMPACT_ATOMS: atom_id res chain seq x y z
N MET A 1 -13.41 -0.02 41.04
CA MET A 1 -14.08 0.53 42.24
C MET A 1 -15.03 1.63 41.82
N LYS A 2 -16.26 1.53 42.37
CA LYS A 2 -17.39 2.49 42.41
C LYS A 2 -18.17 2.71 41.11
N ARG A 3 -19.29 1.97 41.08
CA ARG A 3 -20.56 2.25 40.35
C ARG A 3 -21.21 3.52 40.93
N LEU A 4 -21.91 4.27 40.08
CA LEU A 4 -23.00 5.12 40.54
C LEU A 4 -24.15 4.99 39.54
N ILE A 5 -25.25 4.51 40.10
CA ILE A 5 -26.61 4.38 39.53
C ILE A 5 -27.36 5.67 39.86
N TYR A 6 -28.12 6.24 38.92
CA TYR A 6 -29.17 7.21 39.24
C TYR A 6 -30.49 6.77 38.61
N TRP A 7 -31.46 6.62 39.52
CA TRP A 7 -32.88 6.44 39.29
C TRP A 7 -33.52 7.82 39.03
N ALA A 8 -34.51 7.91 38.16
CA ALA A 8 -35.45 9.01 38.08
C ALA A 8 -36.88 8.49 37.97
N VAL A 9 -37.69 9.05 38.81
CA VAL A 9 -39.00 8.65 39.28
C VAL A 9 -40.11 9.08 38.29
N LEU A 10 -41.08 8.19 38.09
CA LEU A 10 -42.42 8.47 37.52
C LEU A 10 -43.21 9.43 38.39
N LEU A 11 -43.92 10.36 37.77
CA LEU A 11 -45.06 11.05 38.38
C LEU A 11 -46.29 10.99 37.43
N LEU A 12 -47.24 10.16 37.82
CA LEU A 12 -48.62 10.17 37.33
C LEU A 12 -49.38 11.31 38.03
N THR A 13 -50.14 12.10 37.29
CA THR A 13 -51.29 12.83 37.84
C THR A 13 -52.49 12.63 36.95
N ALA A 14 -53.47 11.94 37.53
CA ALA A 14 -54.84 11.87 37.03
C ALA A 14 -55.61 13.09 37.47
N PHE A 15 -56.47 13.63 36.63
CA PHE A 15 -57.59 14.44 37.06
C PHE A 15 -58.87 14.02 36.35
N SER A 16 -59.93 14.02 37.17
CA SER A 16 -61.26 13.43 36.98
C SER A 16 -62.29 14.43 36.46
N CYS A 17 -63.30 13.87 35.86
CA CYS A 17 -64.61 14.39 35.41
C CYS A 17 -65.20 15.63 36.06
N SER A 18 -65.94 16.40 35.26
CA SER A 18 -67.36 16.76 35.61
C SER A 18 -68.17 17.02 34.36
N GLN A 19 -69.34 16.40 34.33
CA GLN A 19 -70.42 16.61 33.37
C GLN A 19 -71.21 17.91 33.69
N THR A 20 -71.70 18.59 32.66
CA THR A 20 -73.00 19.23 32.69
C THR A 20 -73.64 19.18 31.31
N SER A 21 -74.89 18.77 31.31
CA SER A 21 -75.76 18.59 30.20
C SER A 21 -76.50 19.89 29.83
N SER A 22 -76.75 20.13 28.52
CA SER A 22 -77.98 20.71 28.04
C SER A 22 -78.18 20.36 26.56
N GLY A 23 -79.27 19.78 26.22
CA GLY A 23 -79.59 19.30 24.89
C GLY A 23 -79.99 20.40 23.94
N ASP A 24 -79.86 20.10 22.68
CA ASP A 24 -80.79 20.52 21.65
C ASP A 24 -80.84 19.50 20.51
N SER A 25 -82.04 19.30 19.99
CA SER A 25 -82.45 18.29 19.02
C SER A 25 -82.09 18.73 17.59
N GLY A 26 -81.37 17.94 16.84
CA GLY A 26 -81.13 18.12 15.42
C GLY A 26 -80.89 16.77 14.71
N ASP A 27 -81.74 16.56 13.71
CA ASP A 27 -81.96 15.47 12.77
C ASP A 27 -80.77 14.47 12.50
N PRO A 28 -81.01 13.14 12.57
CA PRO A 28 -80.04 12.13 12.28
C PRO A 28 -80.12 11.66 10.82
N SER A 29 -79.37 12.24 9.90
CA SER A 29 -79.06 11.56 8.64
C SER A 29 -77.93 12.28 7.86
N GLN A 30 -76.74 11.99 8.20
CA GLN A 30 -75.60 11.82 7.29
C GLN A 30 -74.40 11.36 8.11
N THR A 31 -74.27 10.09 8.32
CA THR A 31 -73.00 9.51 8.71
C THR A 31 -72.10 9.50 7.46
N ASP A 32 -71.09 10.39 7.41
CA ASP A 32 -69.96 10.21 6.51
C ASP A 32 -69.40 8.79 6.76
N PRO A 33 -69.19 8.02 5.72
CA PRO A 33 -68.56 6.70 5.88
C PRO A 33 -67.22 6.87 6.51
N ASP A 34 -67.03 6.21 7.66
CA ASP A 34 -65.72 6.10 8.34
C ASP A 34 -64.65 5.79 7.30
N PRO A 35 -63.54 6.57 7.19
CA PRO A 35 -62.54 6.36 6.16
C PRO A 35 -61.99 4.95 6.30
N GLN A 36 -62.25 4.11 5.31
CA GLN A 36 -61.73 2.74 5.29
C GLN A 36 -60.21 2.79 5.49
N PRO A 37 -59.65 1.99 6.40
CA PRO A 37 -58.19 2.00 6.66
C PRO A 37 -57.41 1.75 5.35
N ALA A 38 -56.50 2.64 5.04
CA ALA A 38 -55.70 2.59 3.82
C ALA A 38 -55.06 1.19 3.67
N VAL A 39 -55.40 0.50 2.59
CA VAL A 39 -54.84 -0.83 2.29
C VAL A 39 -53.45 -0.66 1.65
N TYR A 40 -52.41 -1.06 2.34
CA TYR A 40 -51.05 -1.07 1.84
C TYR A 40 -50.69 -2.47 1.29
N PRO A 41 -50.56 -2.65 -0.05
CA PRO A 41 -50.15 -3.93 -0.61
C PRO A 41 -48.73 -4.27 -0.20
N LYS A 42 -48.48 -5.55 0.11
CA LYS A 42 -47.12 -6.02 0.50
C LYS A 42 -46.13 -5.86 -0.65
N ALA A 43 -44.96 -5.31 -0.36
CA ALA A 43 -43.87 -5.13 -1.32
C ALA A 43 -42.51 -5.51 -0.74
N MET A 44 -41.59 -5.86 -1.61
CA MET A 44 -40.17 -6.07 -1.29
C MET A 44 -39.32 -5.30 -2.30
N VAL A 45 -38.10 -4.95 -1.90
CA VAL A 45 -37.07 -4.44 -2.84
C VAL A 45 -36.57 -5.60 -3.72
N VAL A 46 -36.59 -5.42 -5.03
CA VAL A 46 -36.16 -6.38 -6.03
C VAL A 46 -34.69 -6.12 -6.41
N SER A 47 -34.38 -4.84 -6.65
CA SER A 47 -33.03 -4.41 -7.01
C SER A 47 -32.81 -2.96 -6.59
N ALA A 48 -31.54 -2.58 -6.53
CA ALA A 48 -31.12 -1.20 -6.35
C ALA A 48 -29.99 -0.85 -7.31
N ARG A 49 -29.91 0.43 -7.69
CA ARG A 49 -28.82 1.01 -8.46
C ARG A 49 -28.39 2.33 -7.84
N VAL A 50 -27.12 2.66 -7.98
CA VAL A 50 -26.58 3.98 -7.65
C VAL A 50 -25.84 4.48 -8.89
N ASP A 51 -26.22 5.65 -9.39
CA ASP A 51 -25.75 6.20 -10.67
C ASP A 51 -25.79 5.17 -11.82
N GLY A 52 -26.89 4.40 -11.91
CA GLY A 52 -27.08 3.35 -12.91
C GLY A 52 -26.32 2.03 -12.60
N ASN A 53 -25.33 2.02 -11.72
CA ASN A 53 -24.59 0.83 -11.32
C ASN A 53 -25.43 -0.06 -10.41
N ARG A 54 -25.60 -1.32 -10.76
CA ARG A 54 -26.36 -2.26 -9.95
C ARG A 54 -25.63 -2.54 -8.62
N VAL A 55 -26.36 -2.41 -7.52
CA VAL A 55 -25.83 -2.79 -6.20
C VAL A 55 -25.67 -4.30 -6.14
N PRO A 56 -24.44 -4.83 -5.93
CA PRO A 56 -24.19 -6.27 -5.85
C PRO A 56 -24.75 -6.87 -4.55
N ALA A 57 -24.69 -8.20 -4.43
CA ALA A 57 -25.14 -8.92 -3.23
C ALA A 57 -24.35 -8.51 -1.96
N SER A 58 -23.13 -8.00 -2.10
CA SER A 58 -22.33 -7.40 -1.01
C SER A 58 -22.98 -6.12 -0.46
N GLY A 59 -23.89 -5.50 -1.21
CA GLY A 59 -24.61 -4.30 -0.80
C GLY A 59 -23.81 -3.00 -0.94
N SER A 60 -22.65 -2.98 -1.67
CA SER A 60 -21.83 -1.78 -1.82
C SER A 60 -21.47 -1.48 -3.29
N VAL A 61 -21.43 -0.18 -3.64
CA VAL A 61 -20.96 0.37 -4.93
C VAL A 61 -19.96 1.49 -4.64
N SER A 62 -18.85 1.53 -5.37
CA SER A 62 -17.82 2.57 -5.23
C SER A 62 -17.78 3.53 -6.42
N ASN A 63 -17.06 4.63 -6.24
CA ASN A 63 -16.83 5.67 -7.25
C ASN A 63 -18.10 6.26 -7.86
N VAL A 64 -19.11 6.53 -7.03
CA VAL A 64 -20.35 7.21 -7.47
C VAL A 64 -20.17 8.73 -7.44
N SER A 65 -21.05 9.46 -8.13
CA SER A 65 -21.01 10.93 -8.16
C SER A 65 -21.26 11.53 -6.76
N LEU A 66 -20.93 12.82 -6.59
CA LEU A 66 -21.23 13.53 -5.34
C LEU A 66 -22.72 13.92 -5.19
N MET A 67 -23.50 13.72 -6.22
CA MET A 67 -24.96 13.87 -6.23
C MET A 67 -25.60 12.62 -6.85
N PRO A 68 -25.45 11.43 -6.21
CA PRO A 68 -25.88 10.18 -6.82
C PRO A 68 -27.38 10.06 -6.90
N GLU A 69 -27.85 9.44 -7.98
CA GLU A 69 -29.22 8.96 -8.07
C GLU A 69 -29.31 7.52 -7.55
N ILE A 70 -30.07 7.33 -6.46
CA ILE A 70 -30.30 6.02 -5.85
C ILE A 70 -31.65 5.50 -6.35
N ALA A 71 -31.66 4.51 -7.22
CA ALA A 71 -32.86 3.88 -7.77
C ALA A 71 -33.18 2.59 -6.99
N ILE A 72 -34.41 2.52 -6.44
CA ILE A 72 -34.90 1.34 -5.72
C ILE A 72 -36.11 0.77 -6.44
N GLU A 73 -36.02 -0.45 -6.89
CA GLU A 73 -37.06 -1.20 -7.57
C GLU A 73 -37.83 -2.08 -6.58
N PHE A 74 -39.18 -1.98 -6.60
CA PHE A 74 -40.08 -2.74 -5.76
C PHE A 74 -40.86 -3.79 -6.56
N THR A 75 -41.33 -4.83 -5.90
CA THR A 75 -42.21 -5.86 -6.49
C THR A 75 -43.55 -5.35 -6.96
N ARG A 76 -43.93 -4.10 -6.67
CA ARG A 76 -45.22 -3.48 -6.98
C ARG A 76 -45.05 -1.98 -7.25
N ALA A 77 -46.09 -1.40 -7.87
CA ALA A 77 -46.18 0.05 -8.03
C ALA A 77 -46.18 0.78 -6.67
N VAL A 78 -45.41 1.86 -6.62
CA VAL A 78 -45.19 2.72 -5.44
C VAL A 78 -45.59 4.16 -5.73
N LYS A 79 -45.63 5.01 -4.71
CA LYS A 79 -45.93 6.44 -4.83
C LYS A 79 -44.77 7.24 -4.24
N ALA A 80 -44.31 8.25 -4.95
CA ALA A 80 -43.35 9.20 -4.38
C ALA A 80 -44.14 10.19 -3.49
N ASP A 81 -43.86 10.17 -2.21
CA ASP A 81 -44.37 11.16 -1.24
C ASP A 81 -43.27 11.49 -0.22
N GLU A 82 -43.13 12.77 0.14
CA GLU A 82 -42.09 13.26 1.03
C GLU A 82 -42.31 12.83 2.49
N GLU A 83 -43.53 12.59 2.93
CA GLU A 83 -43.83 12.15 4.30
C GLU A 83 -43.23 10.77 4.56
N SER A 84 -43.19 9.92 3.54
CA SER A 84 -42.59 8.60 3.58
C SER A 84 -41.05 8.61 3.73
N LEU A 85 -40.37 9.74 3.50
CA LEU A 85 -38.93 9.87 3.72
C LEU A 85 -38.54 9.69 5.20
N SER A 86 -39.47 9.86 6.14
CA SER A 86 -39.24 9.56 7.57
C SER A 86 -38.88 8.08 7.84
N PHE A 87 -39.20 7.17 6.91
CA PHE A 87 -38.87 5.74 6.96
C PHE A 87 -37.53 5.41 6.23
N VAL A 88 -36.91 6.43 5.66
CA VAL A 88 -35.62 6.31 4.98
C VAL A 88 -34.53 6.90 5.86
N SER A 89 -33.51 6.12 6.17
CA SER A 89 -32.29 6.60 6.84
C SER A 89 -31.18 6.76 5.84
N PHE A 90 -30.60 7.96 5.77
CA PHE A 90 -29.46 8.26 4.92
C PHE A 90 -28.38 9.02 5.70
N THR A 91 -27.15 8.53 5.65
CA THR A 91 -26.04 9.16 6.39
C THR A 91 -25.49 10.43 5.72
N GLY A 92 -25.94 10.73 4.50
CA GLY A 92 -25.56 11.93 3.74
C GLY A 92 -26.51 13.13 3.89
N GLY A 93 -27.43 13.10 4.86
CA GLY A 93 -28.38 14.19 5.11
C GLY A 93 -29.77 13.95 4.52
N ASN A 94 -30.39 14.99 4.02
CA ASN A 94 -31.76 14.94 3.49
C ASN A 94 -31.79 14.41 2.05
N LEU A 95 -32.90 13.79 1.68
CA LEU A 95 -33.16 13.25 0.35
C LEU A 95 -34.38 13.91 -0.27
N THR A 96 -34.42 14.02 -1.58
CA THR A 96 -35.64 14.14 -2.38
C THR A 96 -36.02 12.78 -2.92
N VAL A 97 -37.33 12.59 -3.23
CA VAL A 97 -37.84 11.35 -3.84
C VAL A 97 -38.75 11.67 -5.01
N ARG A 98 -38.58 10.92 -6.10
CA ARG A 98 -39.48 10.98 -7.26
C ARG A 98 -39.74 9.58 -7.82
N LEU A 99 -40.84 9.44 -8.55
CA LEU A 99 -41.11 8.23 -9.32
C LEU A 99 -40.28 8.27 -10.61
N LYS A 100 -39.78 7.12 -11.04
CA LYS A 100 -39.15 7.00 -12.33
C LYS A 100 -40.18 7.15 -13.46
N GLU A 101 -39.84 7.91 -14.50
CA GLU A 101 -40.68 7.99 -15.71
C GLU A 101 -40.82 6.59 -16.30
N ASP A 102 -42.02 6.27 -16.76
CA ASP A 102 -42.38 4.99 -17.39
C ASP A 102 -42.23 3.73 -16.52
N ASP A 103 -41.92 3.86 -15.22
CA ASP A 103 -41.81 2.71 -14.31
C ASP A 103 -42.32 3.01 -12.91
N ALA A 104 -43.60 2.71 -12.69
CA ALA A 104 -44.25 2.94 -11.41
C ALA A 104 -43.72 2.03 -10.26
N THR A 105 -42.80 1.12 -10.51
CA THR A 105 -42.19 0.25 -9.48
C THR A 105 -40.89 0.80 -8.94
N VAL A 106 -40.32 1.88 -9.52
CA VAL A 106 -39.01 2.41 -9.18
C VAL A 106 -39.12 3.81 -8.56
N LEU A 107 -38.57 3.96 -7.37
CA LEU A 107 -38.31 5.26 -6.74
C LEU A 107 -36.87 5.69 -6.94
N LEU A 108 -36.69 6.96 -7.23
CA LEU A 108 -35.39 7.63 -7.38
C LEU A 108 -35.21 8.59 -6.21
N PHE A 109 -34.11 8.41 -5.48
CA PHE A 109 -33.73 9.27 -4.36
C PHE A 109 -32.46 10.03 -4.73
N THR A 110 -32.40 11.32 -4.41
CA THR A 110 -31.25 12.17 -4.66
C THR A 110 -30.91 12.96 -3.39
N PRO A 111 -29.66 13.08 -2.97
CA PRO A 111 -29.27 13.96 -1.88
C PRO A 111 -29.69 15.41 -2.15
N VAL A 112 -30.10 16.14 -1.11
CA VAL A 112 -30.40 17.58 -1.22
C VAL A 112 -29.11 18.40 -1.29
N GLU A 113 -28.07 17.95 -0.58
CA GLU A 113 -26.78 18.62 -0.54
C GLU A 113 -25.71 17.75 -1.21
N THR A 114 -24.68 18.40 -1.79
CA THR A 114 -23.52 17.72 -2.37
C THR A 114 -22.81 16.91 -1.29
N LEU A 115 -22.59 15.65 -1.55
CA LEU A 115 -21.88 14.74 -0.65
C LEU A 115 -20.38 15.04 -0.61
N GLN A 116 -19.72 14.63 0.47
CA GLN A 116 -18.28 14.74 0.58
C GLN A 116 -17.58 13.71 -0.34
N PRO A 117 -16.47 14.06 -0.98
CA PRO A 117 -15.71 13.14 -1.82
C PRO A 117 -15.04 12.03 -1.00
N LEU A 118 -14.82 10.88 -1.63
CA LEU A 118 -14.12 9.71 -1.08
C LEU A 118 -14.67 9.30 0.29
N LYS A 119 -16.01 9.28 0.43
CA LYS A 119 -16.69 8.95 1.68
C LYS A 119 -17.76 7.91 1.46
N GLN A 120 -17.84 6.96 2.40
CA GLN A 120 -18.88 5.94 2.39
C GLN A 120 -20.17 6.47 3.02
N TYR A 121 -21.27 6.17 2.36
CA TYR A 121 -22.62 6.48 2.79
C TYR A 121 -23.46 5.23 2.90
N ARG A 122 -24.44 5.26 3.81
CA ARG A 122 -25.43 4.20 4.02
C ARG A 122 -26.82 4.74 3.74
N PHE A 123 -27.56 4.00 2.92
CA PHE A 123 -28.98 4.22 2.66
C PHE A 123 -29.77 3.02 3.17
N THR A 124 -30.83 3.23 3.93
CA THR A 124 -31.67 2.18 4.51
C THR A 124 -33.13 2.52 4.38
N LEU A 125 -33.92 1.62 3.82
CA LEU A 125 -35.36 1.59 3.91
C LEU A 125 -35.76 0.72 5.09
N ALA A 126 -36.56 1.25 6.02
CA ALA A 126 -37.08 0.47 7.14
C ALA A 126 -38.21 -0.49 6.70
N GLU A 127 -38.51 -1.48 7.49
CA GLU A 127 -39.78 -2.22 7.39
C GLU A 127 -40.92 -1.31 7.82
N GLY A 128 -42.06 -1.30 7.09
CA GLY A 128 -43.18 -0.42 7.43
C GLY A 128 -44.13 -0.13 6.28
N LYS A 129 -45.09 0.78 6.55
CA LYS A 129 -46.11 1.22 5.59
C LYS A 129 -45.80 2.64 5.13
N TYR A 130 -45.29 2.79 3.91
CA TYR A 130 -44.89 4.05 3.30
C TYR A 130 -44.77 3.89 1.77
N PHE A 131 -44.70 4.97 1.01
CA PHE A 131 -44.72 4.99 -0.45
C PHE A 131 -45.90 4.20 -1.07
N GLY A 132 -47.05 4.15 -0.38
CA GLY A 132 -48.24 3.45 -0.86
C GLY A 132 -48.18 1.92 -0.73
N VAL A 133 -47.17 1.35 -0.10
CA VAL A 133 -46.95 -0.11 0.07
C VAL A 133 -46.61 -0.47 1.52
N ALA A 134 -46.72 -1.76 1.87
CA ALA A 134 -46.15 -2.31 3.10
C ALA A 134 -44.83 -3.04 2.78
N VAL A 135 -43.71 -2.40 3.07
CA VAL A 135 -42.36 -2.98 2.89
C VAL A 135 -42.14 -4.06 3.93
N GLN A 136 -41.93 -5.30 3.47
CA GLN A 136 -41.94 -6.51 4.33
C GLN A 136 -40.57 -6.79 4.99
N LYS A 137 -39.50 -6.19 4.50
CA LYS A 137 -38.15 -6.39 4.99
C LYS A 137 -37.35 -5.13 4.77
N ALA A 138 -36.58 -4.72 5.79
CA ALA A 138 -35.65 -3.60 5.66
C ALA A 138 -34.61 -3.91 4.57
N TYR A 139 -34.22 -2.88 3.83
CA TYR A 139 -33.20 -2.96 2.79
C TYR A 139 -32.11 -1.92 3.05
N THR A 140 -30.85 -2.34 3.08
CA THR A 140 -29.71 -1.45 3.27
C THR A 140 -28.72 -1.63 2.13
N LEU A 141 -28.23 -0.51 1.61
CA LEU A 141 -27.11 -0.47 0.69
C LEU A 141 -26.06 0.54 1.17
N TYR A 142 -24.84 0.36 0.70
CA TYR A 142 -23.73 1.26 0.92
C TYR A 142 -23.22 1.74 -0.43
N PHE A 143 -22.68 2.95 -0.45
CA PHE A 143 -21.90 3.41 -1.58
C PHE A 143 -20.80 4.35 -1.12
N THR A 144 -19.76 4.45 -1.92
CA THR A 144 -18.63 5.33 -1.72
C THR A 144 -18.57 6.33 -2.86
N THR A 145 -18.54 7.61 -2.55
CA THR A 145 -18.39 8.69 -3.55
C THR A 145 -16.99 8.65 -4.16
N GLY A 146 -16.88 9.06 -5.42
CA GLY A 146 -15.60 9.33 -6.06
C GLY A 146 -14.93 10.59 -5.52
N ASP A 147 -13.77 10.93 -6.06
CA ASP A 147 -13.10 12.20 -5.84
C ASP A 147 -13.86 13.35 -6.55
N ASP A 148 -13.67 14.57 -6.10
CA ASP A 148 -14.26 15.77 -6.71
C ASP A 148 -13.43 16.33 -7.86
N GLY A 149 -12.27 15.74 -8.17
CA GLY A 149 -11.33 16.18 -9.18
C GLY A 149 -10.64 17.51 -8.87
N SER A 150 -10.84 18.05 -7.67
CA SER A 150 -10.22 19.30 -7.27
C SER A 150 -8.75 19.11 -6.92
N GLN A 151 -7.93 20.06 -7.35
CA GLN A 151 -6.52 20.07 -7.00
C GLN A 151 -6.33 20.46 -5.53
N LYS A 152 -5.57 19.61 -4.77
CA LYS A 152 -5.39 19.76 -3.32
C LYS A 152 -4.22 20.68 -2.96
N PHE A 153 -3.19 20.78 -3.83
CA PHE A 153 -2.00 21.60 -3.61
C PHE A 153 -1.75 22.53 -4.81
N PRO A 154 -1.10 23.69 -4.61
CA PRO A 154 -0.71 24.57 -5.71
C PRO A 154 0.18 23.86 -6.71
N THR A 155 0.02 24.17 -7.99
CA THR A 155 0.89 23.66 -9.06
C THR A 155 2.31 24.18 -8.90
N ILE A 156 3.28 23.27 -8.89
CA ILE A 156 4.72 23.55 -8.98
C ILE A 156 5.29 22.83 -10.20
N SER A 157 6.51 23.14 -10.59
CA SER A 157 7.15 22.44 -11.71
C SER A 157 7.43 20.98 -11.37
N ASP A 158 7.51 20.12 -12.39
CA ASP A 158 7.83 18.69 -12.20
C ASP A 158 9.15 18.51 -11.47
N LYS A 159 10.15 19.36 -11.76
CA LYS A 159 11.43 19.35 -11.05
C LYS A 159 11.25 19.63 -9.55
N GLU A 160 10.49 20.66 -9.19
CA GLU A 160 10.21 20.99 -7.79
C GLU A 160 9.40 19.91 -7.10
N LEU A 161 8.47 19.27 -7.81
CA LEU A 161 7.67 18.16 -7.27
C LEU A 161 8.53 16.93 -7.01
N LEU A 162 9.42 16.57 -7.92
CA LEU A 162 10.38 15.48 -7.73
C LEU A 162 11.34 15.77 -6.57
N ASP A 163 11.85 17.01 -6.46
CA ASP A 163 12.70 17.43 -5.34
C ASP A 163 11.94 17.32 -4.02
N LEU A 164 10.70 17.80 -3.95
CA LEU A 164 9.86 17.74 -2.76
C LEU A 164 9.59 16.29 -2.31
N VAL A 165 9.20 15.43 -3.26
CA VAL A 165 8.91 14.02 -2.94
C VAL A 165 10.16 13.31 -2.45
N GLN A 166 11.29 13.50 -3.12
CA GLN A 166 12.56 12.88 -2.75
C GLN A 166 13.05 13.36 -1.38
N GLU A 167 12.97 14.66 -1.09
CA GLU A 167 13.34 15.24 0.21
C GLU A 167 12.45 14.69 1.34
N LYS A 168 11.13 14.72 1.14
CA LYS A 168 10.20 14.22 2.15
C LYS A 168 10.39 12.74 2.44
N THR A 169 10.56 11.93 1.39
CA THR A 169 10.77 10.49 1.55
C THR A 169 12.13 10.19 2.17
N PHE A 170 13.19 10.96 1.83
CA PHE A 170 14.48 10.90 2.50
C PHE A 170 14.35 11.14 4.02
N GLY A 171 13.47 12.05 4.44
CA GLY A 171 13.21 12.34 5.86
C GLY A 171 12.79 11.11 6.67
N TYR A 172 12.18 10.10 6.04
CA TYR A 172 11.89 8.82 6.71
C TYR A 172 13.17 8.12 7.20
N PHE A 173 14.22 8.13 6.39
CA PHE A 173 15.51 7.52 6.72
C PHE A 173 16.43 8.41 7.54
N TRP A 174 16.18 9.73 7.53
CA TRP A 174 17.00 10.69 8.23
C TRP A 174 16.42 11.11 9.59
N ASP A 175 15.21 11.64 9.58
CA ASP A 175 14.56 12.19 10.78
C ASP A 175 13.90 11.11 11.62
N TYR A 176 13.32 10.11 10.98
CA TYR A 176 12.60 9.01 11.62
C TYR A 176 13.45 7.76 11.86
N ALA A 177 14.71 7.73 11.44
CA ALA A 177 15.64 6.65 11.75
C ALA A 177 15.69 6.35 13.25
N HIS A 178 16.03 5.11 13.60
CA HIS A 178 16.14 4.72 15.01
C HIS A 178 17.30 5.46 15.69
N PRO A 179 17.11 6.14 16.85
CA PRO A 179 18.08 7.09 17.40
C PRO A 179 19.37 6.44 17.91
N VAL A 180 19.34 5.14 18.27
CA VAL A 180 20.52 4.43 18.78
C VAL A 180 21.30 3.75 17.66
N SER A 181 20.61 3.06 16.74
CA SER A 181 21.26 2.32 15.67
C SER A 181 21.50 3.14 14.40
N GLY A 182 20.73 4.19 14.16
CA GLY A 182 20.70 4.91 12.90
C GLY A 182 20.02 4.14 11.76
N LEU A 183 19.58 2.91 11.99
CA LEU A 183 18.89 2.06 11.02
C LEU A 183 17.46 2.54 10.76
N ALA A 184 16.91 2.15 9.62
CA ALA A 184 15.51 2.41 9.29
C ALA A 184 14.59 1.60 10.19
N ARG A 185 13.61 2.27 10.82
CA ARG A 185 12.48 1.56 11.44
C ARG A 185 11.69 0.84 10.37
N GLU A 186 11.16 -0.35 10.71
CA GLU A 186 10.43 -1.18 9.76
C GLU A 186 9.26 -0.41 9.14
N ARG A 187 8.45 0.22 10.02
CA ARG A 187 7.37 1.12 9.60
C ARG A 187 7.17 2.28 10.58
N TYR A 188 6.39 3.24 10.16
CA TYR A 188 5.99 4.33 11.04
C TYR A 188 5.17 3.78 12.21
N GLY A 189 5.67 4.04 13.43
CA GLY A 189 5.07 3.52 14.66
C GLY A 189 5.61 2.16 15.14
N SER A 190 6.59 1.53 14.45
CA SER A 190 7.15 0.22 14.86
C SER A 190 8.04 0.25 16.12
N GLY A 191 8.22 1.41 16.75
CA GLY A 191 9.01 1.56 17.98
C GLY A 191 10.49 1.22 17.76
N ASP A 192 10.98 0.21 18.48
CA ASP A 192 12.38 -0.25 18.38
C ASP A 192 12.63 -1.26 17.24
N THR A 193 11.60 -1.67 16.50
CA THR A 193 11.79 -2.60 15.38
C THR A 193 12.41 -1.89 14.19
N VAL A 194 13.60 -2.31 13.80
CA VAL A 194 14.30 -1.89 12.58
C VAL A 194 14.43 -3.06 11.62
N THR A 195 14.51 -2.77 10.31
CA THR A 195 14.60 -3.79 9.26
C THR A 195 15.98 -3.77 8.62
N SER A 196 16.50 -4.92 8.26
CA SER A 196 17.83 -5.04 7.64
C SER A 196 17.81 -4.53 6.20
N GLY A 197 16.96 -5.05 5.34
CA GLY A 197 16.91 -4.66 3.92
C GLY A 197 16.50 -3.21 3.72
N GLY A 198 15.42 -2.77 4.37
CA GLY A 198 15.00 -1.36 4.30
C GLY A 198 16.06 -0.40 4.86
N SER A 199 16.91 -0.84 5.81
CA SER A 199 18.08 -0.07 6.23
C SER A 199 19.16 0.01 5.15
N GLY A 200 19.37 -1.05 4.35
CA GLY A 200 20.22 -0.99 3.18
C GLY A 200 19.79 0.09 2.19
N PHE A 201 18.49 0.17 1.93
CA PHE A 201 17.92 1.22 1.08
C PHE A 201 18.08 2.61 1.70
N GLY A 202 17.89 2.72 3.03
CA GLY A 202 18.16 3.96 3.77
C GLY A 202 19.62 4.38 3.75
N ILE A 203 20.56 3.44 3.75
CA ILE A 203 22.01 3.71 3.56
C ILE A 203 22.26 4.27 2.17
N MET A 204 21.62 3.73 1.11
CA MET A 204 21.69 4.29 -0.24
C MET A 204 21.09 5.69 -0.33
N ALA A 205 20.12 6.03 0.51
CA ALA A 205 19.56 7.37 0.56
C ALA A 205 20.54 8.42 1.12
N LEU A 206 21.58 8.05 1.89
CA LEU A 206 22.56 9.01 2.41
C LEU A 206 23.34 9.73 1.30
N PRO A 207 23.95 9.07 0.30
CA PRO A 207 24.50 9.75 -0.86
C PRO A 207 23.52 10.67 -1.56
N VAL A 208 22.27 10.24 -1.74
CA VAL A 208 21.23 11.07 -2.33
C VAL A 208 21.00 12.35 -1.53
N GLY A 209 20.88 12.24 -0.21
CA GLY A 209 20.70 13.38 0.68
C GLY A 209 21.83 14.40 0.59
N VAL A 210 23.09 13.95 0.41
CA VAL A 210 24.24 14.84 0.23
C VAL A 210 24.23 15.50 -1.15
N GLU A 211 24.04 14.72 -2.21
CA GLU A 211 24.08 15.24 -3.59
C GLU A 211 22.91 16.18 -3.90
N ARG A 212 21.76 16.00 -3.22
CA ARG A 212 20.60 16.89 -3.32
C ARG A 212 20.65 18.06 -2.32
N GLY A 213 21.63 18.07 -1.40
CA GLY A 213 21.81 19.14 -0.43
C GLY A 213 20.83 19.11 0.74
N PHE A 214 20.17 17.97 0.99
CA PHE A 214 19.30 17.80 2.15
C PHE A 214 20.09 17.70 3.46
N ILE A 215 21.29 17.12 3.38
CA ILE A 215 22.25 17.00 4.48
C ILE A 215 23.66 17.28 3.96
N THR A 216 24.60 17.56 4.87
CA THR A 216 26.01 17.64 4.54
C THR A 216 26.68 16.26 4.49
N ARG A 217 27.77 16.13 3.76
CA ARG A 217 28.57 14.90 3.72
C ARG A 217 29.12 14.51 5.11
N ALA A 218 29.46 15.50 5.94
CA ALA A 218 29.91 15.24 7.29
C ALA A 218 28.84 14.63 8.19
N GLU A 219 27.60 15.09 8.06
CA GLU A 219 26.43 14.51 8.77
C GLU A 219 26.15 13.08 8.28
N ALA A 220 26.20 12.85 6.96
CA ALA A 220 26.03 11.52 6.38
C ALA A 220 27.13 10.55 6.88
N ALA A 221 28.40 10.97 6.89
CA ALA A 221 29.50 10.16 7.41
C ALA A 221 29.36 9.86 8.92
N ALA A 222 28.90 10.82 9.71
CA ALA A 222 28.62 10.60 11.12
C ALA A 222 27.49 9.58 11.35
N ARG A 223 26.39 9.68 10.57
CA ARG A 223 25.30 8.70 10.60
C ARG A 223 25.80 7.32 10.17
N MET A 224 26.60 7.24 9.13
CA MET A 224 27.18 5.97 8.64
C MET A 224 28.03 5.29 9.73
N ARG A 225 28.86 6.05 10.46
CA ARG A 225 29.65 5.53 11.60
C ARG A 225 28.75 4.99 12.72
N THR A 226 27.64 5.66 13.02
CA THR A 226 26.66 5.17 14.01
C THR A 226 26.07 3.83 13.56
N ILE A 227 25.65 3.72 12.31
CA ILE A 227 25.11 2.48 11.73
C ILE A 227 26.14 1.36 11.79
N LEU A 228 27.36 1.60 11.34
CA LEU A 228 28.43 0.60 11.30
C LEU A 228 28.82 0.12 12.70
N THR A 229 28.94 1.01 13.68
CA THR A 229 29.17 0.64 15.07
C THR A 229 28.07 -0.28 15.60
N PHE A 230 26.81 0.03 15.32
CA PHE A 230 25.70 -0.81 15.75
C PHE A 230 25.71 -2.18 15.07
N LEU A 231 25.91 -2.24 13.74
CA LEU A 231 25.96 -3.49 12.98
C LEU A 231 27.13 -4.39 13.39
N SER A 232 28.29 -3.80 13.70
CA SER A 232 29.50 -4.54 14.07
C SER A 232 29.50 -5.01 15.52
N GLU A 233 28.97 -4.20 16.47
CA GLU A 233 29.14 -4.45 17.89
C GLU A 233 27.90 -5.00 18.59
N LYS A 234 26.69 -4.74 18.06
CA LYS A 234 25.42 -5.07 18.73
C LYS A 234 24.54 -6.03 17.95
N ALA A 235 24.47 -5.87 16.63
CA ALA A 235 23.54 -6.64 15.82
C ALA A 235 23.85 -8.13 15.85
N GLU A 236 22.85 -8.96 16.18
CA GLU A 236 22.96 -10.41 16.05
C GLU A 236 23.08 -10.81 14.58
N ARG A 237 23.99 -11.76 14.33
CA ARG A 237 24.23 -12.33 13.00
C ARG A 237 24.27 -13.85 13.08
N PHE A 238 23.88 -14.50 12.01
CA PHE A 238 23.77 -15.95 11.92
C PHE A 238 24.52 -16.41 10.65
N HIS A 239 25.71 -16.95 10.83
CA HIS A 239 26.62 -17.20 9.70
C HIS A 239 26.83 -15.93 8.85
N GLY A 240 27.09 -14.84 9.53
CA GLY A 240 27.28 -13.52 8.92
C GLY A 240 26.00 -12.82 8.44
N ALA A 241 24.90 -13.53 8.20
CA ALA A 241 23.64 -12.91 7.77
C ALA A 241 22.90 -12.24 8.93
N PHE A 242 22.25 -11.14 8.64
CA PHE A 242 21.39 -10.40 9.56
C PHE A 242 19.97 -10.99 9.55
N PRO A 243 19.22 -10.88 10.67
CA PRO A 243 17.81 -11.23 10.69
C PRO A 243 16.97 -10.23 9.90
N HIS A 244 15.76 -10.61 9.54
CA HIS A 244 14.81 -9.72 8.88
C HIS A 244 14.59 -8.43 9.69
N TRP A 245 14.31 -8.59 10.99
CA TRP A 245 14.14 -7.50 11.95
C TRP A 245 15.09 -7.60 13.12
N LEU A 246 15.53 -6.43 13.58
CA LEU A 246 16.35 -6.23 14.77
C LEU A 246 15.66 -5.29 15.74
N ASN A 247 15.94 -5.44 17.03
CA ASN A 247 15.69 -4.40 18.01
C ASN A 247 16.79 -3.32 17.87
N GLY A 248 16.41 -2.12 17.45
CA GLY A 248 17.34 -1.03 17.14
C GLY A 248 18.11 -0.47 18.36
N SER A 249 17.69 -0.79 19.58
CA SER A 249 18.42 -0.41 20.81
C SER A 249 19.43 -1.47 21.23
N THR A 250 19.07 -2.76 21.13
CA THR A 250 19.86 -3.87 21.67
C THR A 250 20.60 -4.70 20.65
N GLY A 251 20.22 -4.65 19.37
CA GLY A 251 20.75 -5.48 18.29
C GLY A 251 20.21 -6.91 18.26
N LYS A 252 19.25 -7.26 19.14
CA LYS A 252 18.66 -8.59 19.17
C LYS A 252 17.73 -8.83 18.00
N ALA A 253 17.76 -10.05 17.45
CA ALA A 253 16.81 -10.48 16.43
C ALA A 253 15.38 -10.42 16.95
N ILE A 254 14.48 -9.88 16.13
CA ILE A 254 13.04 -9.93 16.32
C ILE A 254 12.49 -10.89 15.27
N ALA A 255 11.76 -11.92 15.69
CA ALA A 255 11.22 -12.92 14.79
C ALA A 255 10.19 -12.31 13.83
N PHE A 256 10.41 -12.45 12.53
CA PHE A 256 9.41 -12.12 11.50
C PHE A 256 8.25 -13.13 11.53
N SER A 257 8.58 -14.40 11.74
CA SER A 257 7.62 -15.46 12.02
C SER A 257 8.26 -16.49 12.97
N GLU A 258 7.50 -17.47 13.44
CA GLU A 258 7.96 -18.48 14.40
C GLU A 258 9.29 -19.14 13.99
N LYS A 259 9.46 -19.45 12.69
CA LYS A 259 10.65 -20.14 12.16
C LYS A 259 11.62 -19.21 11.44
N ASP A 260 11.28 -17.95 11.33
CA ASP A 260 12.08 -16.88 10.76
C ASP A 260 12.50 -15.92 11.89
N ASN A 261 13.41 -16.41 12.72
CA ASN A 261 13.94 -15.73 13.90
C ASN A 261 15.48 -15.76 13.92
N GLY A 262 16.09 -15.92 12.78
CA GLY A 262 17.54 -16.02 12.60
C GLY A 262 18.01 -15.26 11.37
N GLY A 263 18.95 -15.82 10.61
CA GLY A 263 19.51 -15.19 9.42
C GLY A 263 18.52 -15.17 8.24
N ASP A 264 18.33 -14.00 7.66
CA ASP A 264 17.62 -13.78 6.40
C ASP A 264 18.62 -13.33 5.33
N LEU A 265 18.87 -14.20 4.35
CA LEU A 265 19.91 -13.94 3.35
C LEU A 265 19.50 -12.87 2.34
N VAL A 266 18.22 -12.71 2.06
CA VAL A 266 17.71 -11.73 1.10
C VAL A 266 17.73 -10.33 1.72
N GLU A 267 17.25 -10.17 2.94
CA GLU A 267 17.37 -8.92 3.69
C GLU A 267 18.85 -8.50 3.91
N THR A 268 19.71 -9.50 4.17
CA THR A 268 21.15 -9.28 4.26
C THR A 268 21.73 -8.79 2.93
N ALA A 269 21.25 -9.32 1.80
CA ALA A 269 21.71 -8.88 0.49
C ALA A 269 21.34 -7.41 0.23
N PHE A 270 20.14 -7.00 0.55
CA PHE A 270 19.72 -5.59 0.43
C PHE A 270 20.55 -4.68 1.34
N LEU A 271 20.86 -5.12 2.56
CA LEU A 271 21.74 -4.38 3.46
C LEU A 271 23.15 -4.24 2.88
N MET A 272 23.72 -5.32 2.34
CA MET A 272 25.05 -5.31 1.73
C MET A 272 25.11 -4.48 0.44
N GLU A 273 24.06 -4.49 -0.37
CA GLU A 273 23.94 -3.62 -1.55
C GLU A 273 24.05 -2.14 -1.14
N GLY A 274 23.36 -1.74 -0.06
CA GLY A 274 23.46 -0.40 0.52
C GLY A 274 24.85 -0.09 1.07
N LEU A 275 25.45 -1.00 1.84
CA LEU A 275 26.78 -0.82 2.43
C LEU A 275 27.87 -0.70 1.37
N LEU A 276 27.86 -1.55 0.34
CA LEU A 276 28.85 -1.49 -0.75
C LEU A 276 28.70 -0.21 -1.59
N THR A 277 27.47 0.25 -1.82
CA THR A 277 27.20 1.56 -2.45
C THR A 277 27.78 2.71 -1.61
N ALA A 278 27.59 2.67 -0.29
CA ALA A 278 28.13 3.66 0.63
C ALA A 278 29.67 3.63 0.69
N ALA A 279 30.28 2.44 0.65
CA ALA A 279 31.73 2.31 0.61
C ALA A 279 32.34 3.00 -0.62
N ALA A 280 31.66 2.92 -1.76
CA ALA A 280 32.07 3.59 -2.98
C ALA A 280 31.87 5.14 -2.89
N TYR A 281 30.81 5.59 -2.21
CA TYR A 281 30.56 7.01 -2.03
C TYR A 281 31.52 7.68 -1.04
N PHE A 282 31.77 7.08 0.13
CA PHE A 282 32.65 7.63 1.16
C PHE A 282 34.13 7.32 0.83
N ASP A 283 34.64 7.96 -0.22
CA ASP A 283 35.93 7.68 -0.84
C ASP A 283 37.12 8.51 -0.29
N ARG A 284 36.86 9.52 0.56
CA ARG A 284 37.89 10.42 1.09
C ARG A 284 38.82 9.71 2.09
N SER A 285 40.00 10.23 2.27
CA SER A 285 41.00 9.66 3.17
C SER A 285 40.58 9.63 4.63
N ASP A 286 39.82 10.63 5.08
CA ASP A 286 39.23 10.76 6.41
C ASP A 286 37.95 9.92 6.63
N GLU A 287 37.55 9.18 5.61
CA GLU A 287 36.39 8.26 5.62
C GLU A 287 36.83 6.79 5.48
N SER A 288 38.14 6.52 5.59
CA SER A 288 38.69 5.15 5.44
C SER A 288 38.21 4.17 6.50
N ASP A 289 37.87 4.64 7.68
CA ASP A 289 37.26 3.88 8.76
C ASP A 289 35.87 3.32 8.35
N ILE A 290 35.08 4.10 7.61
CA ILE A 290 33.78 3.67 7.05
C ILE A 290 33.98 2.50 6.09
N ARG A 291 34.90 2.66 5.12
CA ARG A 291 35.18 1.60 4.15
C ARG A 291 35.70 0.33 4.80
N SER A 292 36.62 0.47 5.77
CA SER A 292 37.18 -0.69 6.48
C SER A 292 36.13 -1.44 7.30
N ALA A 293 35.21 -0.75 7.95
CA ALA A 293 34.15 -1.40 8.70
C ALA A 293 33.14 -2.12 7.76
N ILE A 294 32.83 -1.53 6.62
CA ILE A 294 31.99 -2.18 5.59
C ILE A 294 32.67 -3.43 5.05
N GLU A 295 33.95 -3.35 4.75
CA GLU A 295 34.75 -4.48 4.24
C GLU A 295 34.73 -5.67 5.20
N VAL A 296 34.81 -5.43 6.52
CA VAL A 296 34.73 -6.50 7.54
C VAL A 296 33.34 -7.15 7.49
N LEU A 297 32.26 -6.35 7.49
CA LEU A 297 30.89 -6.89 7.43
C LEU A 297 30.63 -7.66 6.14
N TRP A 298 31.14 -7.15 5.01
CA TRP A 298 31.01 -7.79 3.70
C TRP A 298 31.69 -9.17 3.66
N ARG A 299 32.90 -9.27 4.18
CA ARG A 299 33.68 -10.52 4.20
C ARG A 299 33.13 -11.57 5.16
N ASP A 300 32.42 -11.14 6.20
CA ASP A 300 31.90 -12.04 7.24
C ASP A 300 30.61 -12.77 6.84
N VAL A 301 29.94 -12.39 5.75
CA VAL A 301 28.73 -13.10 5.32
C VAL A 301 29.11 -14.44 4.68
N GLU A 302 28.72 -15.54 5.32
CA GLU A 302 28.98 -16.90 4.87
C GLU A 302 27.97 -17.36 3.82
N TRP A 303 27.99 -16.75 2.61
CA TRP A 303 27.07 -17.07 1.52
C TRP A 303 27.03 -18.54 1.16
N ASP A 304 28.20 -19.20 1.15
CA ASP A 304 28.36 -20.63 0.89
C ASP A 304 27.67 -21.52 1.94
N TRP A 305 27.58 -21.07 3.22
CA TRP A 305 26.81 -21.73 4.25
C TRP A 305 25.33 -21.89 3.85
N TYR A 306 24.76 -20.85 3.25
CA TYR A 306 23.36 -20.82 2.84
C TYR A 306 23.05 -21.69 1.62
N THR A 307 24.04 -22.41 1.06
CA THR A 307 23.82 -23.54 0.15
C THR A 307 23.36 -24.81 0.87
N ARG A 308 23.31 -24.81 2.21
CA ARG A 308 22.90 -25.93 3.05
C ARG A 308 23.72 -27.20 2.75
N GLY A 309 25.03 -27.07 2.88
CA GLY A 309 25.97 -28.18 2.68
C GLY A 309 26.37 -28.40 1.23
N GLY A 310 26.49 -27.34 0.43
CA GLY A 310 27.01 -27.36 -0.94
C GLY A 310 25.96 -27.74 -2.00
N GLN A 311 24.68 -27.51 -1.74
CA GLN A 311 23.64 -27.66 -2.77
C GLN A 311 23.76 -26.52 -3.81
N ASN A 312 23.37 -26.79 -5.05
CA ASN A 312 23.39 -25.80 -6.12
C ASN A 312 22.17 -24.85 -6.05
N VAL A 313 21.92 -24.28 -4.89
CA VAL A 313 20.85 -23.30 -4.62
C VAL A 313 21.13 -22.62 -3.29
N LEU A 314 20.71 -21.35 -3.14
CA LEU A 314 20.72 -20.65 -1.87
C LEU A 314 19.39 -20.80 -1.15
N TYR A 315 19.45 -20.82 0.17
CA TYR A 315 18.28 -20.86 1.04
C TYR A 315 18.09 -19.49 1.70
N TRP A 316 16.81 -19.08 1.85
CA TRP A 316 16.43 -17.76 2.32
C TRP A 316 16.71 -17.56 3.81
N HIS A 317 16.36 -18.56 4.63
CA HIS A 317 16.36 -18.43 6.08
C HIS A 317 17.15 -19.57 6.75
N TRP A 318 17.81 -19.21 7.82
CA TRP A 318 18.32 -20.17 8.80
C TRP A 318 17.98 -19.69 10.22
N SER A 319 17.48 -20.60 11.07
CA SER A 319 17.06 -20.31 12.43
C SER A 319 17.96 -21.00 13.46
N PRO A 320 18.41 -20.33 14.53
CA PRO A 320 19.16 -20.97 15.60
C PRO A 320 18.35 -21.98 16.40
N ASN A 321 17.00 -21.93 16.33
CA ASN A 321 16.09 -22.80 17.07
C ASN A 321 15.48 -23.88 16.18
N TYR A 322 15.31 -23.62 14.90
CA TYR A 322 14.60 -24.47 13.95
C TYR A 322 15.47 -24.85 12.74
N GLU A 323 16.73 -24.42 12.70
CA GLU A 323 17.67 -24.69 11.61
C GLU A 323 17.05 -24.31 10.24
N TRP A 324 16.97 -25.27 9.33
CA TRP A 324 16.46 -25.10 7.97
C TRP A 324 14.95 -25.39 7.85
N ALA A 325 14.17 -25.28 8.92
CA ALA A 325 12.75 -25.69 8.92
C ALA A 325 11.85 -24.88 7.98
N MET A 326 12.21 -23.61 7.65
CA MET A 326 11.53 -22.83 6.61
C MET A 326 11.69 -23.48 5.23
N ASN A 327 12.84 -24.13 4.98
CA ASN A 327 13.17 -24.86 3.76
C ASN A 327 12.86 -24.08 2.46
N MET A 328 12.95 -22.75 2.50
CA MET A 328 12.64 -21.87 1.39
C MET A 328 13.87 -21.65 0.53
N ARG A 329 13.84 -22.18 -0.68
CA ARG A 329 14.89 -21.97 -1.68
C ARG A 329 14.68 -20.65 -2.40
N ILE A 330 15.77 -19.93 -2.67
CA ILE A 330 15.76 -18.75 -3.53
C ILE A 330 15.79 -19.24 -4.97
N GLN A 331 14.65 -19.24 -5.66
CA GLN A 331 14.51 -19.83 -6.99
C GLN A 331 13.61 -19.04 -7.92
N GLY A 332 14.06 -18.85 -9.14
CA GLY A 332 13.30 -18.26 -10.24
C GLY A 332 13.17 -16.73 -10.11
N TRP A 333 12.34 -16.15 -10.96
CA TRP A 333 12.17 -14.70 -11.04
C TRP A 333 11.44 -14.15 -9.81
N ASN A 334 12.14 -13.32 -9.05
CA ASN A 334 11.67 -12.58 -7.88
C ASN A 334 12.63 -11.41 -7.59
N GLU A 335 12.61 -10.85 -6.38
CA GLU A 335 13.47 -9.75 -5.93
C GLU A 335 14.93 -10.12 -5.68
N ALA A 336 15.27 -11.40 -5.65
CA ALA A 336 16.51 -11.91 -5.06
C ALA A 336 17.66 -12.13 -6.05
N LEU A 337 17.67 -11.51 -7.23
CA LEU A 337 18.82 -11.55 -8.15
C LEU A 337 20.11 -11.09 -7.46
N ILE A 338 20.03 -9.99 -6.70
CA ILE A 338 21.16 -9.40 -5.99
C ILE A 338 21.80 -10.39 -5.01
N VAL A 339 21.05 -11.33 -4.43
CA VAL A 339 21.59 -12.36 -3.53
C VAL A 339 22.62 -13.21 -4.26
N TYR A 340 22.33 -13.66 -5.46
CA TYR A 340 23.25 -14.48 -6.26
C TYR A 340 24.45 -13.69 -6.77
N VAL A 341 24.24 -12.42 -7.13
CA VAL A 341 25.33 -11.51 -7.54
C VAL A 341 26.29 -11.33 -6.37
N LEU A 342 25.79 -10.97 -5.19
CA LEU A 342 26.61 -10.78 -3.98
C LEU A 342 27.29 -12.09 -3.54
N ALA A 343 26.56 -13.19 -3.53
CA ALA A 343 27.14 -14.50 -3.17
C ALA A 343 28.28 -14.92 -4.10
N ALA A 344 28.18 -14.63 -5.40
CA ALA A 344 29.28 -14.90 -6.34
C ALA A 344 30.43 -13.89 -6.25
N SER A 345 30.14 -12.68 -5.73
CA SER A 345 31.10 -11.58 -5.57
C SER A 345 31.92 -11.67 -4.28
N SER A 346 31.48 -12.48 -3.31
CA SER A 346 32.12 -12.55 -1.99
C SER A 346 33.61 -12.95 -2.12
N PRO A 347 34.51 -12.18 -1.52
CA PRO A 347 35.97 -12.50 -1.57
C PRO A 347 36.37 -13.65 -0.64
N THR A 348 35.48 -14.09 0.26
CA THR A 348 35.77 -15.10 1.29
C THR A 348 34.87 -16.33 1.21
N HIS A 349 33.57 -16.15 0.93
CA HIS A 349 32.54 -17.19 0.99
C HIS A 349 31.75 -17.26 -0.32
N SER A 350 32.44 -17.22 -1.46
CA SER A 350 31.78 -17.16 -2.76
C SER A 350 31.12 -18.48 -3.16
N VAL A 351 30.05 -18.35 -3.95
CA VAL A 351 29.40 -19.47 -4.63
C VAL A 351 29.68 -19.46 -6.12
N GLY A 352 29.72 -20.64 -6.73
CA GLY A 352 29.99 -20.76 -8.15
C GLY A 352 28.73 -20.60 -9.03
N LYS A 353 28.99 -20.44 -10.35
CA LYS A 353 27.92 -20.30 -11.37
C LYS A 353 26.86 -21.40 -11.31
N ALA A 354 27.20 -22.62 -10.93
CA ALA A 354 26.25 -23.73 -10.83
C ALA A 354 25.12 -23.45 -9.80
N VAL A 355 25.44 -22.75 -8.70
CA VAL A 355 24.46 -22.33 -7.70
C VAL A 355 23.49 -21.31 -8.29
N TYR A 356 24.02 -20.35 -9.06
CA TYR A 356 23.23 -19.38 -9.79
C TYR A 356 22.31 -20.03 -10.83
N ASP A 357 22.86 -20.89 -11.69
CA ASP A 357 22.12 -21.53 -12.77
C ASP A 357 20.98 -22.43 -12.24
N GLN A 358 21.20 -23.15 -11.14
CA GLN A 358 20.17 -24.02 -10.53
C GLN A 358 19.18 -23.24 -9.65
N GLY A 359 19.63 -22.20 -8.99
CA GLY A 359 18.76 -21.33 -8.17
C GLY A 359 18.02 -20.33 -9.04
N TRP A 360 18.67 -19.24 -9.40
CA TRP A 360 18.06 -18.18 -10.21
C TRP A 360 17.62 -18.69 -11.58
N GLY A 361 18.50 -19.29 -12.33
CA GLY A 361 18.21 -19.87 -13.64
C GLY A 361 17.40 -21.16 -13.60
N ARG A 362 17.17 -21.76 -12.43
CA ARG A 362 16.44 -23.02 -12.25
C ARG A 362 16.88 -24.11 -13.21
N GLY A 363 18.19 -24.32 -13.32
CA GLY A 363 18.77 -25.29 -14.25
C GLY A 363 18.61 -24.91 -15.72
N GLY A 364 18.55 -23.63 -16.04
CA GLY A 364 18.30 -23.11 -17.39
C GLY A 364 16.82 -22.99 -17.78
N SER A 365 15.89 -23.21 -16.84
CA SER A 365 14.45 -23.16 -17.09
C SER A 365 13.74 -21.89 -16.57
N MET A 366 14.51 -20.88 -16.14
CA MET A 366 13.93 -19.61 -15.71
C MET A 366 13.13 -18.95 -16.83
N LYS A 367 11.96 -18.44 -16.46
CA LYS A 367 11.12 -17.63 -17.34
C LYS A 367 10.81 -16.33 -16.63
N PRO A 368 11.37 -15.20 -17.07
CA PRO A 368 10.97 -13.88 -16.57
C PRO A 368 9.46 -13.69 -16.69
N THR A 369 8.87 -13.06 -15.71
CA THR A 369 7.43 -12.78 -15.66
C THR A 369 7.18 -11.29 -15.45
N GLN A 370 6.09 -10.80 -16.02
CA GLN A 370 5.57 -9.46 -15.78
C GLN A 370 4.33 -9.48 -14.85
N ASN A 371 3.88 -10.66 -14.43
CA ASN A 371 2.66 -10.79 -13.60
C ASN A 371 2.89 -10.64 -12.10
N GLY A 372 4.15 -10.55 -11.66
CA GLY A 372 4.52 -10.37 -10.26
C GLY A 372 4.31 -8.95 -9.76
N PRO A 373 4.50 -8.72 -8.44
CA PRO A 373 4.53 -7.38 -7.87
C PRO A 373 5.74 -6.60 -8.37
N LEU A 374 5.62 -5.27 -8.47
CA LEU A 374 6.65 -4.44 -9.12
C LEU A 374 7.98 -4.37 -8.36
N PHE A 375 8.01 -4.67 -7.07
CA PHE A 375 9.28 -4.69 -6.34
C PHE A 375 10.29 -5.71 -6.93
N PHE A 376 9.84 -6.71 -7.68
CA PHE A 376 10.73 -7.60 -8.44
C PHE A 376 11.61 -6.86 -9.48
N ALA A 377 11.13 -5.74 -9.99
CA ALA A 377 11.88 -4.89 -10.92
C ALA A 377 12.68 -3.78 -10.21
N HIS A 378 12.55 -3.65 -8.89
CA HIS A 378 13.14 -2.55 -8.15
C HIS A 378 14.27 -3.01 -7.22
N TYR A 379 14.02 -3.91 -6.25
CA TYR A 379 14.90 -4.11 -5.10
C TYR A 379 16.33 -4.53 -5.48
N SER A 380 16.51 -5.53 -6.32
CA SER A 380 17.84 -5.92 -6.83
C SER A 380 18.50 -4.85 -7.72
N PHE A 381 17.72 -3.90 -8.24
CA PHE A 381 18.17 -2.89 -9.20
C PHE A 381 18.30 -1.50 -8.59
N LEU A 382 18.31 -1.40 -7.28
CA LEU A 382 18.61 -0.14 -6.60
C LEU A 382 20.08 0.25 -6.77
N GLY A 383 20.99 -0.72 -6.67
CA GLY A 383 22.41 -0.55 -6.93
C GLY A 383 22.87 -1.26 -8.21
N LEU A 384 22.35 -2.44 -8.51
CA LEU A 384 22.69 -3.18 -9.73
C LEU A 384 22.06 -2.48 -10.96
N ASP A 385 22.91 -1.88 -11.81
CA ASP A 385 22.46 -1.16 -13.01
C ASP A 385 21.88 -2.14 -14.05
N PRO A 386 20.57 -2.09 -14.35
CA PRO A 386 20.01 -3.00 -15.33
C PRO A 386 20.33 -2.63 -16.78
N ARG A 387 20.86 -1.41 -17.02
CA ARG A 387 21.21 -0.94 -18.37
C ARG A 387 22.38 -1.75 -18.91
N ASN A 388 22.21 -2.35 -20.07
CA ASN A 388 23.17 -3.29 -20.69
C ASN A 388 23.41 -4.58 -19.90
N LEU A 389 22.76 -4.79 -18.76
CA LEU A 389 22.91 -5.99 -17.95
C LEU A 389 22.15 -7.16 -18.58
N LYS A 390 22.90 -8.17 -19.01
CA LYS A 390 22.37 -9.36 -19.69
C LYS A 390 23.09 -10.62 -19.23
N ASP A 391 22.38 -11.73 -19.28
CA ASP A 391 22.94 -13.05 -19.10
C ASP A 391 22.25 -14.09 -20.01
N ALA A 392 22.43 -15.37 -19.71
CA ALA A 392 21.79 -16.45 -20.46
C ALA A 392 20.26 -16.49 -20.31
N TYR A 393 19.68 -15.76 -19.36
CA TYR A 393 18.28 -15.86 -18.96
C TYR A 393 17.47 -14.61 -19.33
N ALA A 394 18.07 -13.42 -19.27
CA ALA A 394 17.34 -12.17 -19.50
C ALA A 394 18.23 -11.02 -20.00
N ASP A 395 17.63 -10.09 -20.71
CA ASP A 395 18.02 -8.69 -20.78
C ASP A 395 17.25 -7.94 -19.69
N TYR A 396 17.94 -7.54 -18.62
CA TYR A 396 17.29 -7.06 -17.40
C TYR A 396 16.65 -5.69 -17.56
N TRP A 397 17.22 -4.82 -18.41
CA TRP A 397 16.57 -3.56 -18.75
C TRP A 397 15.26 -3.78 -19.49
N ALA A 398 15.29 -4.56 -20.57
CA ALA A 398 14.10 -4.86 -21.34
C ALA A 398 13.02 -5.56 -20.51
N GLN A 399 13.42 -6.47 -19.61
CA GLN A 399 12.50 -7.17 -18.71
C GLN A 399 11.84 -6.24 -17.69
N ASN A 400 12.61 -5.34 -17.06
CA ASN A 400 12.08 -4.42 -16.05
C ASN A 400 11.14 -3.38 -16.68
N VAL A 401 11.49 -2.86 -17.87
CA VAL A 401 10.60 -2.00 -18.65
C VAL A 401 9.31 -2.73 -19.00
N ALA A 402 9.40 -3.98 -19.48
CA ALA A 402 8.22 -4.78 -19.82
C ALA A 402 7.34 -5.06 -18.57
N HIS A 403 7.96 -5.30 -17.40
CA HIS A 403 7.23 -5.53 -16.16
C HIS A 403 6.48 -4.26 -15.69
N ALA A 404 7.15 -3.11 -15.68
CA ALA A 404 6.54 -1.84 -15.31
C ALA A 404 5.38 -1.48 -16.26
N ARG A 405 5.58 -1.63 -17.59
CA ARG A 405 4.54 -1.41 -18.59
C ARG A 405 3.36 -2.36 -18.44
N TYR A 406 3.59 -3.63 -18.18
CA TYR A 406 2.52 -4.60 -17.98
C TYR A 406 1.64 -4.26 -16.77
N ASN A 407 2.25 -3.84 -15.66
CA ASN A 407 1.55 -3.40 -14.45
C ASN A 407 0.71 -2.13 -14.72
N TYR A 408 1.31 -1.13 -15.38
CA TYR A 408 0.61 0.07 -15.85
C TYR A 408 -0.59 -0.28 -16.74
N GLU A 409 -0.36 -1.05 -17.82
CA GLU A 409 -1.41 -1.44 -18.76
C GLU A 409 -2.53 -2.28 -18.11
N TYR A 410 -2.20 -3.09 -17.10
CA TYR A 410 -3.18 -3.81 -16.30
C TYR A 410 -4.13 -2.84 -15.59
N CYS A 411 -3.59 -1.83 -14.90
CA CYS A 411 -4.39 -0.80 -14.24
C CYS A 411 -5.21 0.02 -15.25
N VAL A 412 -4.65 0.36 -16.42
CA VAL A 412 -5.39 1.07 -17.49
C VAL A 412 -6.57 0.22 -18.00
N ARG A 413 -6.36 -1.06 -18.21
CA ARG A 413 -7.44 -1.97 -18.65
C ARG A 413 -8.47 -2.24 -17.56
N ASN A 414 -8.03 -2.17 -16.31
CA ASN A 414 -8.85 -2.36 -15.11
C ASN A 414 -9.85 -3.53 -15.21
N PRO A 415 -9.38 -4.78 -15.40
CA PRO A 415 -10.27 -5.91 -15.67
C PRO A 415 -11.16 -6.28 -14.50
N ALA A 416 -10.77 -5.92 -13.27
CA ALA A 416 -11.56 -6.15 -12.06
C ALA A 416 -12.54 -5.01 -11.74
N GLY A 417 -12.43 -3.86 -12.42
CA GLY A 417 -13.32 -2.70 -12.25
C GLY A 417 -13.08 -1.92 -10.96
N HIS A 418 -11.83 -1.90 -10.47
CA HIS A 418 -11.46 -1.14 -9.27
C HIS A 418 -11.58 0.36 -9.47
N ALA A 419 -12.08 1.05 -8.45
CA ALA A 419 -12.16 2.51 -8.46
C ALA A 419 -10.77 3.14 -8.55
N GLY A 420 -10.62 4.15 -9.40
CA GLY A 420 -9.41 4.95 -9.54
C GLY A 420 -8.35 4.35 -10.47
N TYR A 421 -8.35 3.07 -10.78
CA TYR A 421 -7.39 2.49 -11.72
C TYR A 421 -7.52 3.15 -13.10
N SER A 422 -6.43 3.76 -13.57
CA SER A 422 -6.40 4.53 -14.82
C SER A 422 -4.96 4.70 -15.35
N ALA A 423 -4.81 5.45 -16.44
CA ALA A 423 -3.50 5.81 -16.99
C ALA A 423 -2.66 6.69 -16.03
N ASP A 424 -3.30 7.44 -15.17
CA ASP A 424 -2.68 8.37 -14.21
C ASP A 424 -2.82 7.91 -12.75
N CYS A 425 -3.32 6.68 -12.53
CA CYS A 425 -3.42 6.10 -11.19
C CYS A 425 -3.20 4.60 -11.27
N TRP A 426 -1.96 4.17 -11.03
CA TRP A 426 -1.51 2.80 -11.19
C TRP A 426 -0.37 2.47 -10.24
N GLY A 427 -0.10 1.18 -10.06
CA GLY A 427 1.06 0.69 -9.31
C GLY A 427 0.70 -0.40 -8.31
N LEU A 428 0.92 -1.67 -8.71
CA LEU A 428 0.66 -2.84 -7.89
C LEU A 428 1.99 -3.44 -7.42
N THR A 429 2.18 -3.47 -6.11
CA THR A 429 3.33 -4.08 -5.45
C THR A 429 2.95 -4.54 -4.04
N ALA A 430 3.90 -5.06 -3.28
CA ALA A 430 3.70 -5.33 -1.87
C ALA A 430 3.45 -4.02 -1.13
N SER A 431 2.44 -3.99 -0.27
CA SER A 431 2.06 -2.82 0.52
C SER A 431 1.00 -3.16 1.58
N ASP A 432 0.72 -2.21 2.45
CA ASP A 432 -0.49 -2.27 3.26
C ASP A 432 -1.74 -2.25 2.36
N TYR A 433 -2.81 -2.88 2.82
CA TYR A 433 -4.13 -2.83 2.22
C TYR A 433 -5.19 -2.86 3.32
N PRO A 434 -6.51 -2.65 3.04
CA PRO A 434 -7.53 -2.51 4.09
C PRO A 434 -7.59 -3.66 5.12
N GLN A 435 -7.08 -4.84 4.80
CA GLN A 435 -7.12 -6.02 5.68
C GLN A 435 -5.75 -6.43 6.25
N GLY A 436 -4.68 -5.64 6.02
CA GLY A 436 -3.34 -5.91 6.53
C GLY A 436 -2.23 -5.57 5.54
N TYR A 437 -1.40 -6.54 5.15
CA TYR A 437 -0.31 -6.40 4.18
C TYR A 437 -0.40 -7.50 3.11
N THR A 438 -0.15 -7.17 1.85
CA THR A 438 -0.20 -8.13 0.75
C THR A 438 0.70 -7.74 -0.42
N ALA A 439 1.21 -8.71 -1.16
CA ALA A 439 1.97 -8.49 -2.39
C ALA A 439 1.00 -8.40 -3.59
N SER A 440 0.43 -7.21 -3.80
CA SER A 440 -0.47 -6.95 -4.92
C SER A 440 0.26 -7.02 -6.26
N SER A 441 -0.41 -7.57 -7.27
CA SER A 441 0.14 -7.73 -8.63
C SER A 441 -1.00 -7.94 -9.62
N PRO A 442 -0.77 -7.89 -10.94
CA PRO A 442 -1.77 -8.27 -11.93
C PRO A 442 -2.35 -9.69 -11.76
N SER A 443 -1.59 -10.61 -11.14
CA SER A 443 -2.04 -11.98 -10.84
C SER A 443 -2.69 -12.12 -9.46
N SER A 444 -2.57 -11.12 -8.59
CA SER A 444 -3.12 -11.10 -7.22
C SER A 444 -3.54 -9.68 -6.86
N ASP A 445 -4.57 -9.19 -7.55
CA ASP A 445 -5.05 -7.82 -7.43
C ASP A 445 -5.93 -7.64 -6.19
N SER A 446 -5.59 -6.67 -5.35
CA SER A 446 -6.31 -6.32 -4.13
C SER A 446 -7.14 -5.04 -4.26
N GLY A 447 -7.16 -4.39 -5.43
CA GLY A 447 -7.75 -3.07 -5.61
C GLY A 447 -6.95 -1.94 -4.96
N THR A 448 -5.71 -2.21 -4.55
CA THR A 448 -4.87 -1.27 -3.79
C THR A 448 -3.71 -0.78 -4.64
N ILE A 449 -3.55 0.54 -4.71
CA ILE A 449 -2.42 1.22 -5.35
C ILE A 449 -1.39 1.59 -4.29
N ALA A 450 -0.12 1.28 -4.54
CA ALA A 450 1.02 1.71 -3.73
C ALA A 450 1.86 2.73 -4.52
N PRO A 451 2.02 3.98 -4.04
CA PRO A 451 2.81 4.99 -4.74
C PRO A 451 4.21 4.55 -5.12
N THR A 452 4.87 3.77 -4.26
CA THR A 452 6.22 3.23 -4.52
C THR A 452 6.30 2.47 -5.84
N ALA A 453 5.27 1.72 -6.23
CA ALA A 453 5.26 0.94 -7.47
C ALA A 453 5.44 1.82 -8.71
N ALA A 454 4.68 2.91 -8.83
CA ALA A 454 4.78 3.86 -9.93
C ALA A 454 6.05 4.73 -9.81
N LEU A 455 6.37 5.22 -8.61
CA LEU A 455 7.46 6.17 -8.41
C LEU A 455 8.84 5.52 -8.51
N ALA A 456 9.01 4.29 -8.04
CA ALA A 456 10.25 3.54 -8.25
C ALA A 456 10.42 3.06 -9.70
N SER A 457 9.37 3.13 -10.51
CA SER A 457 9.41 2.81 -11.95
C SER A 457 9.81 3.99 -12.84
N PHE A 458 10.13 5.16 -12.31
CA PHE A 458 10.57 6.33 -13.11
C PHE A 458 11.66 6.03 -14.14
N PRO A 459 12.69 5.21 -13.87
CA PRO A 459 13.67 4.86 -14.89
C PRO A 459 13.08 4.08 -16.07
N TYR A 460 12.01 3.33 -15.84
CA TYR A 460 11.42 2.40 -16.81
C TYR A 460 10.23 2.98 -17.57
N THR A 461 9.45 3.82 -16.90
CA THR A 461 8.18 4.39 -17.41
C THR A 461 8.04 5.86 -16.98
N PRO A 462 8.94 6.76 -17.41
CA PRO A 462 9.02 8.13 -16.87
C PRO A 462 7.74 8.96 -17.09
N GLU A 463 7.10 8.84 -18.25
CA GLU A 463 5.90 9.61 -18.56
C GLU A 463 4.70 9.11 -17.74
N GLU A 464 4.51 7.81 -17.66
CA GLU A 464 3.43 7.16 -16.92
C GLU A 464 3.62 7.34 -15.39
N SER A 465 4.87 7.29 -14.92
CA SER A 465 5.22 7.53 -13.51
C SER A 465 4.98 8.99 -13.12
N LEU A 466 5.28 9.94 -14.00
CA LEU A 466 5.02 11.37 -13.76
C LEU A 466 3.51 11.67 -13.73
N ALA A 467 2.73 11.07 -14.60
CA ALA A 467 1.27 11.20 -14.60
C ALA A 467 0.67 10.66 -13.28
N ALA A 468 1.15 9.50 -12.82
CA ALA A 468 0.76 8.96 -11.52
C ALA A 468 1.17 9.86 -10.35
N LEU A 469 2.40 10.40 -10.37
CA LEU A 469 2.87 11.36 -9.36
C LEU A 469 1.97 12.60 -9.27
N HIS A 470 1.55 13.18 -10.40
CA HIS A 470 0.62 14.30 -10.43
C HIS A 470 -0.72 13.95 -9.77
N THR A 471 -1.29 12.80 -10.11
CA THR A 471 -2.54 12.33 -9.51
C THR A 471 -2.39 12.10 -8.01
N PHE A 472 -1.35 11.40 -7.59
CA PHE A 472 -1.11 11.13 -6.17
C PHE A 472 -0.93 12.41 -5.36
N TYR A 473 -0.24 13.40 -5.90
CA TYR A 473 0.02 14.66 -5.20
C TYR A 473 -1.13 15.67 -5.33
N TYR A 474 -1.59 15.94 -6.55
CA TYR A 474 -2.56 17.00 -6.76
C TYR A 474 -4.00 16.59 -6.46
N ILE A 475 -4.36 15.32 -6.66
CA ILE A 475 -5.75 14.86 -6.48
C ILE A 475 -5.96 14.21 -5.11
N TYR A 476 -5.02 13.37 -4.67
CA TYR A 476 -5.16 12.63 -3.40
C TYR A 476 -4.23 13.12 -2.29
N GLY A 477 -3.42 14.14 -2.53
CA GLY A 477 -2.32 14.53 -1.66
C GLY A 477 -2.73 14.97 -0.26
N ASP A 478 -3.92 15.55 -0.08
CA ASP A 478 -4.46 15.89 1.24
C ASP A 478 -4.66 14.67 2.16
N ARG A 479 -4.73 13.48 1.58
CA ARG A 479 -4.88 12.20 2.30
C ARG A 479 -3.68 11.27 2.14
N LEU A 480 -2.95 11.41 1.04
CA LEU A 480 -1.89 10.47 0.64
C LEU A 480 -0.48 11.01 0.89
N PHE A 481 -0.29 12.34 1.01
CA PHE A 481 1.03 12.95 1.14
C PHE A 481 1.21 13.60 2.53
N GLY A 482 2.16 13.09 3.29
CA GLY A 482 2.38 13.49 4.68
C GLY A 482 3.84 13.90 4.97
N PRO A 483 4.26 13.89 6.24
CA PRO A 483 5.58 14.40 6.65
C PRO A 483 6.76 13.69 5.99
N TYR A 484 6.63 12.42 5.63
CA TYR A 484 7.68 11.61 5.00
C TYR A 484 7.33 11.20 3.56
N GLY A 485 6.69 12.09 2.81
CA GLY A 485 6.26 11.82 1.44
C GLY A 485 4.93 11.07 1.39
N PHE A 486 4.78 10.18 0.42
CA PHE A 486 3.54 9.43 0.26
C PHE A 486 3.41 8.34 1.33
N TYR A 487 2.21 8.24 1.91
CA TYR A 487 1.81 7.07 2.68
C TYR A 487 1.86 5.81 1.81
N ASP A 488 1.93 4.66 2.46
CA ASP A 488 2.27 3.39 1.84
C ASP A 488 1.33 2.98 0.70
N ALA A 489 0.02 3.10 0.88
CA ALA A 489 -0.95 2.68 -0.11
C ALA A 489 -2.34 3.32 0.07
N PHE A 490 -3.20 3.15 -0.94
CA PHE A 490 -4.62 3.53 -0.86
C PHE A 490 -5.49 2.59 -1.69
N ASN A 491 -6.78 2.50 -1.31
CA ASN A 491 -7.80 1.69 -1.99
C ASN A 491 -9.09 2.52 -2.11
N LEU A 492 -9.44 2.91 -3.33
CA LEU A 492 -10.60 3.78 -3.57
C LEU A 492 -11.93 3.04 -3.57
N ASP A 493 -11.95 1.72 -3.72
CA ASP A 493 -13.18 0.92 -3.56
C ASP A 493 -13.76 1.07 -2.15
N SER A 494 -12.87 1.21 -1.17
CA SER A 494 -13.23 1.37 0.25
C SER A 494 -12.96 2.77 0.79
N SER A 495 -12.49 3.72 -0.03
CA SER A 495 -11.99 5.04 0.40
C SER A 495 -10.95 4.96 1.53
N TRP A 496 -10.11 3.94 1.50
CA TRP A 496 -9.07 3.71 2.49
C TRP A 496 -7.75 4.30 2.03
N PHE A 497 -7.05 4.97 2.94
CA PHE A 497 -5.70 5.47 2.77
C PHE A 497 -4.89 4.98 3.97
N ALA A 498 -3.70 4.44 3.71
CA ALA A 498 -2.76 4.09 4.75
C ALA A 498 -2.35 5.33 5.55
N SER A 499 -2.00 5.12 6.80
CA SER A 499 -1.32 6.13 7.64
C SER A 499 0.10 5.73 8.00
N SER A 500 0.59 4.66 7.38
CA SER A 500 1.92 4.09 7.54
C SER A 500 2.86 4.56 6.45
N TYR A 501 4.15 4.49 6.77
CA TYR A 501 5.27 4.46 5.84
C TYR A 501 6.03 3.18 6.14
N ILE A 502 6.48 2.45 5.14
CA ILE A 502 7.24 1.20 5.30
C ILE A 502 8.61 1.39 4.68
N ALA A 503 9.68 1.03 5.41
CA ALA A 503 11.05 1.29 4.96
C ALA A 503 11.35 0.69 3.58
N ILE A 504 10.88 -0.55 3.35
CA ILE A 504 11.13 -1.29 2.11
C ILE A 504 10.45 -0.63 0.90
N ASP A 505 9.39 0.18 1.12
CA ASP A 505 8.65 0.88 0.08
C ASP A 505 9.13 2.33 -0.10
N GLN A 506 9.57 3.00 0.99
CA GLN A 506 10.10 4.35 0.91
C GLN A 506 11.48 4.40 0.24
N GLY A 507 12.33 3.39 0.46
CA GLY A 507 13.67 3.33 -0.10
C GLY A 507 13.71 3.37 -1.63
N PRO A 508 12.96 2.52 -2.32
CA PRO A 508 12.88 2.54 -3.78
C PRO A 508 12.46 3.89 -4.36
N ILE A 509 11.58 4.64 -3.71
CA ILE A 509 11.20 5.99 -4.16
C ILE A 509 12.43 6.90 -4.19
N VAL A 510 13.19 6.99 -3.09
CA VAL A 510 14.38 7.86 -3.01
C VAL A 510 15.45 7.45 -4.00
N VAL A 511 15.76 6.15 -4.04
CA VAL A 511 16.89 5.59 -4.80
C VAL A 511 16.61 5.58 -6.30
N MET A 512 15.44 5.11 -6.73
CA MET A 512 15.11 5.02 -8.15
C MET A 512 14.83 6.39 -8.78
N LEU A 513 14.28 7.35 -8.03
CA LEU A 513 14.22 8.74 -8.48
C LEU A 513 15.61 9.30 -8.72
N GLU A 514 16.59 9.01 -7.86
CA GLU A 514 17.97 9.44 -8.08
C GLU A 514 18.60 8.75 -9.27
N ASN A 515 18.40 7.43 -9.41
CA ASN A 515 18.87 6.68 -10.56
C ASN A 515 18.27 7.20 -11.88
N TYR A 516 16.98 7.57 -11.89
CA TYR A 516 16.36 8.24 -13.03
C TYR A 516 17.02 9.58 -13.36
N ARG A 517 17.33 10.39 -12.35
CA ARG A 517 17.85 11.76 -12.49
C ARG A 517 19.34 11.79 -12.86
N SER A 518 20.15 10.90 -12.32
CA SER A 518 21.62 10.96 -12.44
C SER A 518 22.32 9.63 -12.64
N GLY A 519 21.68 8.51 -12.29
CA GLY A 519 22.32 7.20 -12.27
C GLY A 519 23.31 7.01 -11.13
N LEU A 520 23.28 7.85 -10.09
CA LEU A 520 24.28 7.90 -9.03
C LEU A 520 24.51 6.55 -8.35
N LEU A 521 23.42 5.91 -7.86
CA LEU A 521 23.57 4.68 -7.06
C LEU A 521 24.04 3.51 -7.94
N TRP A 522 23.58 3.44 -9.18
CA TRP A 522 24.07 2.49 -10.17
C TRP A 522 25.57 2.66 -10.43
N GLN A 523 26.04 3.88 -10.64
CA GLN A 523 27.46 4.16 -10.86
C GLN A 523 28.30 3.75 -9.64
N LEU A 524 27.84 4.09 -8.42
CA LEU A 524 28.54 3.78 -7.18
C LEU A 524 28.63 2.27 -6.94
N PHE A 525 27.55 1.53 -7.07
CA PHE A 525 27.55 0.09 -6.84
C PHE A 525 28.36 -0.67 -7.88
N MET A 526 28.16 -0.35 -9.17
CA MET A 526 28.79 -1.06 -10.28
C MET A 526 30.30 -0.83 -10.42
N GLN A 527 30.87 0.21 -9.78
CA GLN A 527 32.34 0.41 -9.77
C GLN A 527 33.09 -0.53 -8.80
N ASN A 528 32.36 -1.26 -7.92
CA ASN A 528 32.97 -2.20 -6.99
C ASN A 528 33.56 -3.39 -7.74
N THR A 529 34.85 -3.64 -7.54
CA THR A 529 35.60 -4.69 -8.26
C THR A 529 35.17 -6.11 -7.92
N ASP A 530 34.71 -6.36 -6.67
CA ASP A 530 34.19 -7.67 -6.29
C ASP A 530 32.90 -7.95 -7.03
N ILE A 531 32.02 -6.94 -7.15
CA ILE A 531 30.74 -7.05 -7.90
C ILE A 531 31.00 -7.33 -9.38
N GLN A 532 31.95 -6.61 -10.01
CA GLN A 532 32.34 -6.86 -11.41
C GLN A 532 32.87 -8.28 -11.60
N GLN A 533 33.70 -8.76 -10.68
CA GLN A 533 34.21 -10.13 -10.71
C GLN A 533 33.10 -11.17 -10.53
N GLY A 534 32.14 -10.92 -9.63
CA GLY A 534 30.98 -11.80 -9.41
C GLY A 534 30.11 -11.88 -10.66
N LEU A 535 29.74 -10.74 -11.25
CA LEU A 535 28.99 -10.67 -12.50
C LEU A 535 29.67 -11.43 -13.63
N THR A 536 31.01 -11.24 -13.79
CA THR A 536 31.82 -11.98 -14.76
C THR A 536 31.75 -13.49 -14.50
N THR A 537 31.89 -13.91 -13.23
CA THR A 537 31.83 -15.33 -12.82
C THR A 537 30.47 -15.96 -13.16
N LEU A 538 29.38 -15.21 -12.98
CA LEU A 538 28.04 -15.66 -13.33
C LEU A 538 27.76 -15.63 -14.84
N GLY A 539 28.59 -14.95 -15.62
CA GLY A 539 28.48 -14.86 -17.08
C GLY A 539 27.56 -13.72 -17.55
N PHE A 540 27.51 -12.63 -16.78
CA PHE A 540 26.83 -11.41 -17.21
C PHE A 540 27.67 -10.62 -18.23
N GLU A 541 26.96 -9.95 -19.13
CA GLU A 541 27.39 -8.78 -19.88
C GLU A 541 26.83 -7.53 -19.20
N PHE A 542 27.70 -6.48 -19.00
CA PHE A 542 27.31 -5.26 -18.28
C PHE A 542 28.17 -4.04 -18.65
#